data_bbc3ff8ced166bd939e7bc45b993d8a0
#
_entry.id   bbc3ff8ced166bd939e7bc45b993d8a0
#
_cell.length_a   1.000
_cell.length_b   1.000
_cell.length_c   1.000
_cell.angle_alpha   90.00
_cell.angle_beta   90.00
_cell.angle_gamma   90.00
#
_symmetry.space_group_name_H-M   'P 1'
#
loop_
_entity.id
_entity.type
_entity.pdbx_description
1 polymer ?
#
loop_
_entity_poly.entity_id
_entity_poly.type
_entity_poly.pdbx_seq_one_letter_code
_entity_poly.pdbx_strand_id
1 'polypeptide(L)'
;MAQNYFDRGEFDKAIIIYEDLIKASPGNYQYFQKQVACYQQLKDFLKAENTIKNKLEKTKLPQLYVELGYNYQLQNQPEKAKKNYDLAFQKIQENPNYVYGIAREFEVKVLLQQAIESYSIAQKLNPDINFDYQIALLQGQLGKIELMIDALLDYSIKFPDNLILVQNQMNRFLSEDHSKTFSEYLRKALLLRTQKTQDLFWNRFMSWYFVQQKEYGKAFLQEKAIYKRSPENFSNILALANLASQEKEKETAREILEFVLANTQDKGIILDVNKKLLELDIEKATPQEYATVAHKINQLLDQYGTSNSTLQLQILKAHFDAFYLKQFESAKSILTKALELPLNLYEKADVKLELADVLLLDEKFNQAIIYYAQVEDDLPNDEMAHQASLKMAKASYYKGDFEWAQQQFKVLKSSVSQLIANDAMQLFLLISDNTVEDSTQVALKKYARADFLTYQNKNKDALDQFKVILLQHKGQSIEDETLLQIGRIYEKQGDYQQAVSYYQQIIDRFAEEIYIDEALFFAAEIYRKNLLDNEKAKSLYEKILFNHQDSIYFVEARNNFRKLRGDTNL
;
A
#
# COMPACT_ATOMS: atom_id res chain seq x y z
N MET A 1 -28.68 -21.34 8.77
CA MET A 1 -30.03 -21.48 8.19
C MET A 1 -30.98 -20.41 8.74
N ALA A 2 -31.22 -20.28 10.07
CA ALA A 2 -32.11 -19.25 10.64
C ALA A 2 -31.75 -17.81 10.17
N GLN A 3 -30.45 -17.42 10.20
CA GLN A 3 -30.00 -16.13 9.76
C GLN A 3 -30.32 -15.88 8.27
N ASN A 4 -30.17 -16.88 7.39
CA ASN A 4 -30.49 -16.74 5.97
C ASN A 4 -31.98 -16.48 5.73
N TYR A 5 -32.89 -17.10 6.53
CA TYR A 5 -34.30 -16.78 6.46
C TYR A 5 -34.60 -15.38 6.97
N PHE A 6 -33.94 -14.96 8.06
CA PHE A 6 -34.05 -13.60 8.59
C PHE A 6 -33.62 -12.54 7.54
N ASP A 7 -32.48 -12.75 6.90
CA ASP A 7 -31.91 -11.82 5.92
C ASP A 7 -32.75 -11.71 4.63
N ARG A 8 -33.52 -12.78 4.31
CA ARG A 8 -34.48 -12.79 3.19
C ARG A 8 -35.86 -12.23 3.56
N GLY A 9 -36.07 -11.82 4.83
CA GLY A 9 -37.39 -11.36 5.29
C GLY A 9 -38.40 -12.47 5.56
N GLU A 10 -38.00 -13.76 5.56
CA GLU A 10 -38.82 -14.92 5.82
C GLU A 10 -38.90 -15.17 7.33
N PHE A 11 -39.42 -14.19 8.08
CA PHE A 11 -39.36 -14.15 9.54
C PHE A 11 -40.13 -15.30 10.21
N ASP A 12 -41.25 -15.74 9.66
CA ASP A 12 -42.01 -16.86 10.17
C ASP A 12 -41.17 -18.16 10.19
N LYS A 13 -40.41 -18.41 9.13
CA LYS A 13 -39.52 -19.57 9.07
C LYS A 13 -38.33 -19.43 10.01
N ALA A 14 -37.78 -18.21 10.11
CA ALA A 14 -36.66 -17.90 11.00
C ALA A 14 -37.05 -18.16 12.47
N ILE A 15 -38.26 -17.76 12.90
CA ILE A 15 -38.76 -17.95 14.28
C ILE A 15 -38.71 -19.41 14.68
N ILE A 16 -39.25 -20.32 13.86
CA ILE A 16 -39.31 -21.77 14.17
C ILE A 16 -37.92 -22.30 14.49
N ILE A 17 -36.91 -21.91 13.65
CA ILE A 17 -35.53 -22.38 13.86
C ILE A 17 -34.90 -21.71 15.09
N TYR A 18 -35.18 -20.42 15.33
CA TYR A 18 -34.65 -19.74 16.52
C TYR A 18 -35.27 -20.31 17.80
N GLU A 19 -36.54 -20.71 17.80
CA GLU A 19 -37.18 -21.42 18.94
C GLU A 19 -36.49 -22.74 19.26
N ASP A 20 -36.14 -23.52 18.23
CA ASP A 20 -35.43 -24.80 18.45
C ASP A 20 -33.98 -24.56 18.90
N LEU A 21 -33.29 -23.53 18.36
CA LEU A 21 -31.96 -23.15 18.81
C LEU A 21 -31.95 -22.65 20.26
N ILE A 22 -32.99 -21.93 20.69
CA ILE A 22 -33.15 -21.48 22.08
C ILE A 22 -33.39 -22.64 23.01
N LYS A 23 -34.19 -23.65 22.59
CA LYS A 23 -34.39 -24.88 23.36
C LYS A 23 -33.08 -25.67 23.54
N ALA A 24 -32.30 -25.78 22.46
CA ALA A 24 -31.00 -26.46 22.45
C ALA A 24 -29.92 -25.68 23.25
N SER A 25 -29.97 -24.35 23.26
CA SER A 25 -28.99 -23.47 23.90
C SER A 25 -29.66 -22.30 24.61
N PRO A 26 -30.35 -22.51 25.76
CA PRO A 26 -31.13 -21.46 26.43
C PRO A 26 -30.34 -20.25 26.93
N GLY A 27 -29.02 -20.41 27.09
CA GLY A 27 -28.08 -19.34 27.50
C GLY A 27 -27.65 -18.43 26.38
N ASN A 28 -27.87 -18.80 25.12
CA ASN A 28 -27.43 -17.97 23.98
C ASN A 28 -28.40 -16.79 23.79
N TYR A 29 -27.95 -15.62 24.22
CA TYR A 29 -28.74 -14.38 24.17
C TYR A 29 -29.00 -13.90 22.72
N GLN A 30 -28.10 -14.18 21.77
CA GLN A 30 -28.29 -13.77 20.37
C GLN A 30 -29.49 -14.45 19.71
N TYR A 31 -29.74 -15.74 19.99
CA TYR A 31 -30.90 -16.42 19.43
C TYR A 31 -32.21 -15.79 19.94
N PHE A 32 -32.24 -15.43 21.22
CA PHE A 32 -33.37 -14.74 21.82
C PHE A 32 -33.58 -13.35 21.16
N GLN A 33 -32.52 -12.55 20.99
CA GLN A 33 -32.61 -11.24 20.32
C GLN A 33 -33.16 -11.38 18.90
N LYS A 34 -32.69 -12.38 18.14
CA LYS A 34 -33.17 -12.66 16.78
C LYS A 34 -34.63 -13.10 16.74
N GLN A 35 -35.06 -13.93 17.68
CA GLN A 35 -36.47 -14.29 17.81
C GLN A 35 -37.37 -13.08 18.08
N VAL A 36 -36.98 -12.23 19.03
CA VAL A 36 -37.72 -10.98 19.32
C VAL A 36 -37.74 -10.07 18.10
N ALA A 37 -36.61 -9.92 17.40
CA ALA A 37 -36.53 -9.13 16.20
C ALA A 37 -37.46 -9.66 15.08
N CYS A 38 -37.60 -10.97 14.92
CA CYS A 38 -38.56 -11.55 13.97
C CYS A 38 -40.00 -11.15 14.31
N TYR A 39 -40.42 -11.27 15.57
CA TYR A 39 -41.75 -10.82 15.99
C TYR A 39 -41.97 -9.31 15.75
N GLN A 40 -40.96 -8.48 16.01
CA GLN A 40 -41.02 -7.06 15.77
C GLN A 40 -41.15 -6.72 14.25
N GLN A 41 -40.43 -7.45 13.38
CA GLN A 41 -40.56 -7.29 11.94
C GLN A 41 -41.93 -7.71 11.39
N LEU A 42 -42.52 -8.75 11.97
CA LEU A 42 -43.87 -9.19 11.66
C LEU A 42 -44.95 -8.30 12.30
N LYS A 43 -44.55 -7.27 13.07
CA LYS A 43 -45.45 -6.40 13.86
C LYS A 43 -46.29 -7.15 14.91
N ASP A 44 -45.87 -8.36 15.29
CA ASP A 44 -46.49 -9.10 16.40
C ASP A 44 -45.88 -8.66 17.75
N PHE A 45 -46.09 -7.37 18.04
CA PHE A 45 -45.51 -6.72 19.21
C PHE A 45 -45.94 -7.32 20.53
N LEU A 46 -47.13 -7.94 20.56
CA LEU A 46 -47.63 -8.61 21.78
C LEU A 46 -46.83 -9.89 22.09
N LYS A 47 -46.52 -10.68 21.06
CA LYS A 47 -45.66 -11.87 21.27
C LYS A 47 -44.24 -11.45 21.62
N ALA A 48 -43.69 -10.42 20.97
CA ALA A 48 -42.39 -9.85 21.33
C ALA A 48 -42.37 -9.43 22.82
N GLU A 49 -43.36 -8.65 23.25
CA GLU A 49 -43.48 -8.19 24.64
C GLU A 49 -43.55 -9.35 25.64
N ASN A 50 -44.42 -10.34 25.39
CA ASN A 50 -44.55 -11.49 26.26
C ASN A 50 -43.25 -12.31 26.32
N THR A 51 -42.57 -12.50 25.19
CA THR A 51 -41.30 -13.21 25.11
C THR A 51 -40.20 -12.48 25.92
N ILE A 52 -40.13 -11.15 25.83
CA ILE A 52 -39.18 -10.34 26.59
C ILE A 52 -39.48 -10.39 28.08
N LYS A 53 -40.74 -10.20 28.47
CA LYS A 53 -41.17 -10.25 29.89
C LYS A 53 -40.90 -11.60 30.54
N ASN A 54 -41.24 -12.71 29.87
CA ASN A 54 -40.96 -14.05 30.36
C ASN A 54 -39.44 -14.28 30.54
N LYS A 55 -38.59 -13.75 29.64
CA LYS A 55 -37.14 -13.82 29.77
C LYS A 55 -36.64 -12.98 30.92
N LEU A 56 -37.18 -11.74 31.09
CA LEU A 56 -36.83 -10.83 32.17
C LEU A 56 -37.14 -11.44 33.56
N GLU A 57 -38.30 -12.04 33.71
CA GLU A 57 -38.71 -12.72 34.97
C GLU A 57 -37.75 -13.86 35.34
N LYS A 58 -37.35 -14.66 34.33
CA LYS A 58 -36.46 -15.82 34.53
C LYS A 58 -35.01 -15.45 34.78
N THR A 59 -34.49 -14.44 34.06
CA THR A 59 -33.05 -14.16 34.04
C THR A 59 -32.64 -12.88 34.78
N LYS A 60 -33.60 -11.97 34.99
CA LYS A 60 -33.39 -10.64 35.58
C LYS A 60 -32.30 -9.80 34.88
N LEU A 61 -32.05 -10.08 33.59
CA LEU A 61 -31.04 -9.35 32.78
C LEU A 61 -31.51 -7.94 32.50
N PRO A 62 -30.79 -6.88 32.96
CA PRO A 62 -31.28 -5.53 32.92
C PRO A 62 -31.36 -4.95 31.50
N GLN A 63 -30.54 -5.43 30.54
CA GLN A 63 -30.63 -5.02 29.14
C GLN A 63 -31.97 -5.34 28.48
N LEU A 64 -32.77 -6.26 29.07
CA LEU A 64 -34.11 -6.57 28.57
C LEU A 64 -35.11 -5.43 28.74
N TYR A 65 -34.84 -4.47 29.64
CA TYR A 65 -35.62 -3.22 29.70
C TYR A 65 -35.43 -2.38 28.44
N VAL A 66 -34.22 -2.39 27.84
CA VAL A 66 -33.97 -1.71 26.56
C VAL A 66 -34.77 -2.38 25.44
N GLU A 67 -34.73 -3.71 25.35
CA GLU A 67 -35.54 -4.45 24.39
C GLU A 67 -37.04 -4.16 24.52
N LEU A 68 -37.54 -4.14 25.75
CA LEU A 68 -38.97 -3.85 26.03
C LEU A 68 -39.31 -2.38 25.65
N GLY A 69 -38.43 -1.43 25.99
CA GLY A 69 -38.58 -0.04 25.60
C GLY A 69 -38.61 0.12 24.08
N TYR A 70 -37.69 -0.55 23.38
CA TYR A 70 -37.64 -0.52 21.91
C TYR A 70 -38.90 -1.12 21.28
N ASN A 71 -39.42 -2.23 21.84
CA ASN A 71 -40.67 -2.82 21.38
C ASN A 71 -41.86 -1.86 21.50
N TYR A 72 -41.91 -1.02 22.55
CA TYR A 72 -42.92 0.03 22.69
C TYR A 72 -42.66 1.21 21.75
N GLN A 73 -41.41 1.55 21.51
CA GLN A 73 -41.06 2.62 20.53
C GLN A 73 -41.55 2.24 19.12
N LEU A 74 -41.38 0.98 18.68
CA LEU A 74 -41.90 0.48 17.40
C LEU A 74 -43.45 0.55 17.30
N GLN A 75 -44.14 0.56 18.43
CA GLN A 75 -45.60 0.70 18.52
C GLN A 75 -46.06 2.17 18.60
N ASN A 76 -45.16 3.17 18.46
CA ASN A 76 -45.45 4.58 18.71
C ASN A 76 -46.00 4.87 20.12
N GLN A 77 -45.48 4.15 21.14
CA GLN A 77 -45.83 4.35 22.55
C GLN A 77 -44.65 4.95 23.34
N PRO A 78 -44.31 6.27 23.09
CA PRO A 78 -43.07 6.87 23.60
C PRO A 78 -42.97 6.90 25.13
N GLU A 79 -44.11 7.11 25.82
CA GLU A 79 -44.14 7.15 27.30
C GLU A 79 -43.79 5.79 27.93
N LYS A 80 -44.27 4.68 27.34
CA LYS A 80 -43.90 3.34 27.79
C LYS A 80 -42.45 3.02 27.43
N ALA A 81 -41.99 3.42 26.25
CA ALA A 81 -40.59 3.25 25.85
C ALA A 81 -39.65 3.95 26.82
N LYS A 82 -39.89 5.23 27.08
CA LYS A 82 -39.13 6.05 28.04
C LYS A 82 -39.09 5.42 29.42
N LYS A 83 -40.24 5.03 29.95
CA LYS A 83 -40.32 4.37 31.27
C LYS A 83 -39.40 3.14 31.37
N ASN A 84 -39.30 2.34 30.32
CA ASN A 84 -38.41 1.17 30.31
C ASN A 84 -36.94 1.57 30.14
N TYR A 85 -36.63 2.60 29.37
CA TYR A 85 -35.26 3.12 29.29
C TYR A 85 -34.80 3.71 30.63
N ASP A 86 -35.66 4.43 31.33
CA ASP A 86 -35.41 4.95 32.69
C ASP A 86 -35.15 3.81 33.70
N LEU A 87 -35.88 2.69 33.58
CA LEU A 87 -35.62 1.48 34.40
C LEU A 87 -34.23 0.87 34.07
N ALA A 88 -33.84 0.86 32.81
CA ALA A 88 -32.48 0.43 32.44
C ALA A 88 -31.41 1.33 33.07
N PHE A 89 -31.57 2.65 33.02
CA PHE A 89 -30.63 3.59 33.66
C PHE A 89 -30.62 3.43 35.18
N GLN A 90 -31.78 3.20 35.81
CA GLN A 90 -31.83 2.90 37.23
C GLN A 90 -31.02 1.63 37.58
N LYS A 91 -31.06 0.62 36.74
CA LYS A 91 -30.26 -0.60 36.96
C LYS A 91 -28.74 -0.30 36.90
N ILE A 92 -28.29 0.61 36.04
CA ILE A 92 -26.89 1.06 36.05
C ILE A 92 -26.56 1.79 37.36
N GLN A 93 -27.50 2.59 37.89
CA GLN A 93 -27.30 3.25 39.18
C GLN A 93 -27.21 2.27 40.36
N GLU A 94 -27.97 1.16 40.31
CA GLU A 94 -27.89 0.09 41.30
C GLU A 94 -26.56 -0.68 41.19
N ASN A 95 -26.06 -0.93 39.97
CA ASN A 95 -24.81 -1.61 39.73
C ASN A 95 -24.18 -1.10 38.40
N PRO A 96 -23.10 -0.30 38.46
CA PRO A 96 -22.45 0.25 37.27
C PRO A 96 -22.00 -0.78 36.24
N ASN A 97 -21.70 -2.02 36.62
CA ASN A 97 -21.29 -3.07 35.69
C ASN A 97 -22.38 -3.52 34.72
N TYR A 98 -23.64 -3.20 35.00
CA TYR A 98 -24.74 -3.48 34.06
C TYR A 98 -24.66 -2.64 32.79
N VAL A 99 -23.84 -1.60 32.78
CA VAL A 99 -23.59 -0.75 31.60
C VAL A 99 -23.17 -1.54 30.39
N TYR A 100 -22.32 -2.57 30.54
CA TYR A 100 -21.84 -3.37 29.42
C TYR A 100 -22.98 -4.04 28.62
N GLY A 101 -23.98 -4.54 29.28
CA GLY A 101 -25.14 -5.13 28.63
C GLY A 101 -26.13 -4.09 28.12
N ILE A 102 -26.43 -3.08 28.94
CA ILE A 102 -27.45 -2.06 28.65
C ILE A 102 -27.00 -1.14 27.51
N ALA A 103 -25.79 -0.58 27.57
CA ALA A 103 -25.27 0.31 26.53
C ALA A 103 -25.13 -0.43 25.19
N ARG A 104 -24.60 -1.66 25.21
CA ARG A 104 -24.53 -2.47 23.99
C ARG A 104 -25.90 -2.73 23.37
N GLU A 105 -26.94 -2.95 24.20
CA GLU A 105 -28.29 -3.13 23.68
C GLU A 105 -28.83 -1.85 23.03
N PHE A 106 -28.58 -0.69 23.63
CA PHE A 106 -28.90 0.60 23.01
C PHE A 106 -28.14 0.81 21.68
N GLU A 107 -26.86 0.43 21.61
CA GLU A 107 -26.08 0.51 20.36
C GLU A 107 -26.66 -0.39 19.26
N VAL A 108 -27.01 -1.63 19.59
CA VAL A 108 -27.65 -2.59 18.65
C VAL A 108 -28.98 -2.05 18.10
N LYS A 109 -29.72 -1.31 18.90
CA LYS A 109 -30.98 -0.66 18.49
C LYS A 109 -30.77 0.71 17.85
N VAL A 110 -29.52 1.14 17.64
CA VAL A 110 -29.13 2.47 17.10
C VAL A 110 -29.70 3.62 17.97
N LEU A 111 -29.87 3.39 19.25
CA LEU A 111 -30.27 4.36 20.25
C LEU A 111 -29.02 5.01 20.88
N LEU A 112 -28.23 5.67 20.01
CA LEU A 112 -26.87 6.09 20.33
C LEU A 112 -26.79 7.11 21.47
N GLN A 113 -27.77 8.01 21.59
CA GLN A 113 -27.81 8.99 22.67
C GLN A 113 -28.02 8.32 24.04
N GLN A 114 -28.87 7.31 24.12
CA GLN A 114 -29.12 6.53 25.33
C GLN A 114 -27.90 5.64 25.67
N ALA A 115 -27.18 5.13 24.67
CA ALA A 115 -25.92 4.41 24.90
C ALA A 115 -24.87 5.34 25.55
N ILE A 116 -24.69 6.56 25.02
CA ILE A 116 -23.80 7.59 25.61
C ILE A 116 -24.20 7.88 27.05
N GLU A 117 -25.50 8.07 27.30
CA GLU A 117 -26.02 8.36 28.65
C GLU A 117 -25.72 7.20 29.60
N SER A 118 -25.90 5.95 29.15
CA SER A 118 -25.56 4.74 29.92
C SER A 118 -24.10 4.72 30.35
N TYR A 119 -23.18 4.96 29.42
CA TYR A 119 -21.75 5.02 29.71
C TYR A 119 -21.41 6.18 30.66
N SER A 120 -22.02 7.33 30.44
CA SER A 120 -21.79 8.53 31.28
C SER A 120 -22.27 8.34 32.73
N ILE A 121 -23.40 7.65 32.92
CA ILE A 121 -23.91 7.32 34.27
C ILE A 121 -22.91 6.38 34.95
N ALA A 122 -22.47 5.32 34.28
CA ALA A 122 -21.56 4.34 34.87
C ALA A 122 -20.21 4.96 35.26
N GLN A 123 -19.61 5.81 34.43
CA GLN A 123 -18.35 6.50 34.74
C GLN A 123 -18.47 7.46 35.93
N LYS A 124 -19.61 8.14 36.08
CA LYS A 124 -19.84 9.01 37.22
C LYS A 124 -19.94 8.24 38.55
N LEU A 125 -20.48 7.04 38.51
CA LEU A 125 -20.66 6.19 39.68
C LEU A 125 -19.40 5.39 40.05
N ASN A 126 -18.62 5.00 39.04
CA ASN A 126 -17.36 4.28 39.23
C ASN A 126 -16.27 4.89 38.34
N PRO A 127 -15.40 5.77 38.89
CA PRO A 127 -14.31 6.41 38.14
C PRO A 127 -13.24 5.45 37.62
N ASP A 128 -13.18 4.22 38.10
CA ASP A 128 -12.22 3.20 37.61
C ASP A 128 -12.63 2.65 36.23
N ILE A 129 -13.89 2.84 35.85
CA ILE A 129 -14.41 2.44 34.54
C ILE A 129 -14.26 3.62 33.57
N ASN A 130 -13.61 3.38 32.44
CA ASN A 130 -13.44 4.42 31.41
C ASN A 130 -14.14 4.01 30.10
N PHE A 131 -15.03 4.87 29.61
CA PHE A 131 -15.73 4.73 28.33
C PHE A 131 -15.51 5.94 27.41
N ASP A 132 -14.52 6.79 27.68
CA ASP A 132 -14.26 8.01 26.90
C ASP A 132 -14.08 7.68 25.40
N TYR A 133 -13.40 6.56 25.09
CA TYR A 133 -13.22 6.10 23.71
C TYR A 133 -14.53 5.67 23.05
N GLN A 134 -15.37 4.88 23.73
CA GLN A 134 -16.68 4.42 23.23
C GLN A 134 -17.63 5.61 23.02
N ILE A 135 -17.69 6.51 23.99
CA ILE A 135 -18.50 7.74 23.90
C ILE A 135 -18.05 8.58 22.70
N ALA A 136 -16.74 8.73 22.49
CA ALA A 136 -16.20 9.47 21.34
C ALA A 136 -16.69 8.89 20.01
N LEU A 137 -16.61 7.57 19.84
CA LEU A 137 -17.06 6.90 18.63
C LEU A 137 -18.57 7.07 18.39
N LEU A 138 -19.37 6.98 19.44
CA LEU A 138 -20.83 7.20 19.36
C LEU A 138 -21.17 8.65 19.01
N GLN A 139 -20.40 9.64 19.48
CA GLN A 139 -20.55 11.04 19.04
C GLN A 139 -20.30 11.16 17.53
N GLY A 140 -19.30 10.45 17.00
CA GLY A 140 -19.03 10.41 15.56
C GLY A 140 -20.19 9.83 14.76
N GLN A 141 -20.78 8.73 15.23
CA GLN A 141 -21.96 8.12 14.61
C GLN A 141 -23.19 9.04 14.62
N LEU A 142 -23.28 9.94 15.61
CA LEU A 142 -24.30 11.00 15.66
C LEU A 142 -23.98 12.21 14.77
N GLY A 143 -22.91 12.16 13.97
CA GLY A 143 -22.47 13.25 13.11
C GLY A 143 -21.74 14.39 13.84
N LYS A 144 -21.45 14.25 15.14
CA LYS A 144 -20.76 15.25 15.96
C LYS A 144 -19.23 15.07 15.85
N ILE A 145 -18.70 15.28 14.64
CA ILE A 145 -17.30 14.96 14.28
C ILE A 145 -16.29 15.73 15.14
N GLU A 146 -16.50 17.02 15.39
CA GLU A 146 -15.60 17.83 16.22
C GLU A 146 -15.50 17.28 17.65
N LEU A 147 -16.64 16.94 18.27
CA LEU A 147 -16.66 16.38 19.63
C LEU A 147 -15.98 15.02 19.68
N MET A 148 -16.15 14.19 18.66
CA MET A 148 -15.45 12.90 18.55
C MET A 148 -13.94 13.10 18.49
N ILE A 149 -13.46 14.00 17.62
CA ILE A 149 -12.03 14.27 17.46
C ILE A 149 -11.43 14.77 18.77
N ASP A 150 -12.06 15.76 19.40
CA ASP A 150 -11.56 16.32 20.66
C ASP A 150 -11.51 15.26 21.76
N ALA A 151 -12.56 14.44 21.90
CA ALA A 151 -12.59 13.37 22.89
C ALA A 151 -11.52 12.29 22.64
N LEU A 152 -11.29 11.89 21.37
CA LEU A 152 -10.24 10.94 21.02
C LEU A 152 -8.84 11.49 21.28
N LEU A 153 -8.59 12.77 21.00
CA LEU A 153 -7.33 13.43 21.29
C LEU A 153 -7.08 13.53 22.79
N ASP A 154 -8.10 13.92 23.57
CA ASP A 154 -7.99 13.99 25.03
C ASP A 154 -7.80 12.61 25.67
N TYR A 155 -8.45 11.58 25.09
CA TYR A 155 -8.23 10.19 25.48
C TYR A 155 -6.80 9.74 25.21
N SER A 156 -6.22 10.10 24.06
CA SER A 156 -4.88 9.65 23.67
C SER A 156 -3.76 10.22 24.54
N ILE A 157 -3.89 11.46 25.03
CA ILE A 157 -2.91 12.04 25.94
C ILE A 157 -3.08 11.51 27.38
N LYS A 158 -4.31 11.21 27.78
CA LYS A 158 -4.60 10.64 29.10
C LYS A 158 -4.14 9.17 29.20
N PHE A 159 -4.19 8.44 28.08
CA PHE A 159 -3.81 7.03 27.97
C PHE A 159 -2.83 6.82 26.81
N PRO A 160 -1.53 7.18 26.97
CA PRO A 160 -0.55 7.13 25.89
C PRO A 160 -0.35 5.73 25.29
N ASP A 161 -0.55 4.68 26.07
CA ASP A 161 -0.46 3.28 25.61
C ASP A 161 -1.51 2.94 24.54
N ASN A 162 -2.61 3.69 24.51
CA ASN A 162 -3.70 3.54 23.53
C ASN A 162 -3.54 4.47 22.31
N LEU A 163 -2.43 5.19 22.18
CA LEU A 163 -2.20 6.12 21.08
C LEU A 163 -2.37 5.46 19.71
N ILE A 164 -1.79 4.28 19.52
CA ILE A 164 -1.87 3.53 18.25
C ILE A 164 -3.33 3.16 17.92
N LEU A 165 -4.11 2.77 18.93
CA LEU A 165 -5.54 2.48 18.75
C LEU A 165 -6.28 3.72 18.22
N VAL A 166 -6.04 4.89 18.81
CA VAL A 166 -6.67 6.16 18.39
C VAL A 166 -6.20 6.55 16.99
N GLN A 167 -4.90 6.45 16.69
CA GLN A 167 -4.36 6.75 15.37
C GLN A 167 -4.93 5.85 14.28
N ASN A 168 -5.05 4.55 14.54
CA ASN A 168 -5.66 3.60 13.60
C ASN A 168 -7.13 3.94 13.32
N GLN A 169 -7.88 4.30 14.37
CA GLN A 169 -9.28 4.71 14.21
C GLN A 169 -9.40 6.03 13.42
N MET A 170 -8.55 7.02 13.71
CA MET A 170 -8.50 8.27 12.95
C MET A 170 -8.08 8.06 11.50
N ASN A 171 -7.12 7.15 11.24
CA ASN A 171 -6.69 6.82 9.88
C ASN A 171 -7.83 6.21 9.07
N ARG A 172 -8.66 5.36 9.68
CA ARG A 172 -9.87 4.85 9.04
C ARG A 172 -10.82 5.98 8.63
N PHE A 173 -11.08 6.94 9.51
CA PHE A 173 -11.92 8.10 9.17
C PHE A 173 -11.27 8.98 8.09
N LEU A 174 -9.95 9.18 8.12
CA LEU A 174 -9.23 9.92 7.09
C LEU A 174 -9.34 9.24 5.71
N SER A 175 -9.28 7.90 5.65
CA SER A 175 -9.40 7.17 4.39
C SER A 175 -10.80 7.20 3.79
N GLU A 176 -11.83 7.38 4.62
CA GLU A 176 -13.24 7.48 4.23
C GLU A 176 -13.69 8.96 4.03
N ASP A 177 -12.82 9.94 4.30
CA ASP A 177 -13.16 11.39 4.31
C ASP A 177 -13.06 12.04 2.92
N HIS A 178 -13.98 11.69 2.05
CA HIS A 178 -14.04 12.26 0.69
C HIS A 178 -14.31 13.79 0.69
N SER A 179 -14.99 14.31 1.71
CA SER A 179 -15.33 15.74 1.87
C SER A 179 -14.21 16.57 2.47
N LYS A 180 -13.15 15.94 2.98
CA LYS A 180 -12.07 16.54 3.77
C LYS A 180 -12.50 17.19 5.09
N THR A 181 -13.73 17.01 5.50
CA THR A 181 -14.30 17.62 6.71
C THR A 181 -13.61 17.09 7.97
N PHE A 182 -13.46 15.78 8.09
CA PHE A 182 -12.76 15.16 9.22
C PHE A 182 -11.29 15.60 9.27
N SER A 183 -10.61 15.59 8.13
CA SER A 183 -9.20 15.99 7.98
C SER A 183 -8.98 17.45 8.43
N GLU A 184 -9.87 18.37 8.03
CA GLU A 184 -9.77 19.78 8.41
C GLU A 184 -10.02 20.00 9.92
N TYR A 185 -11.01 19.34 10.51
CA TYR A 185 -11.26 19.41 11.95
C TYR A 185 -10.11 18.82 12.75
N LEU A 186 -9.59 17.66 12.36
CA LEU A 186 -8.43 17.04 13.03
C LEU A 186 -7.20 17.94 12.96
N ARG A 187 -6.91 18.51 11.80
CA ARG A 187 -5.80 19.47 11.63
C ARG A 187 -5.95 20.67 12.55
N LYS A 188 -7.13 21.28 12.58
CA LYS A 188 -7.44 22.43 13.44
C LYS A 188 -7.26 22.08 14.92
N ALA A 189 -7.80 20.95 15.35
CA ALA A 189 -7.72 20.49 16.75
C ALA A 189 -6.27 20.21 17.18
N LEU A 190 -5.46 19.59 16.31
CA LEU A 190 -4.04 19.32 16.57
C LEU A 190 -3.22 20.63 16.62
N LEU A 191 -3.45 21.56 15.67
CA LEU A 191 -2.78 22.86 15.65
C LEU A 191 -3.05 23.65 16.95
N LEU A 192 -4.31 23.73 17.39
CA LEU A 192 -4.67 24.42 18.63
C LEU A 192 -3.96 23.82 19.85
N ARG A 193 -3.88 22.49 19.94
CA ARG A 193 -3.19 21.79 21.04
C ARG A 193 -1.68 22.00 20.99
N THR A 194 -1.07 21.92 19.81
CA THR A 194 0.37 22.17 19.61
C THR A 194 0.75 23.62 19.98
N GLN A 195 -0.12 24.60 19.71
CA GLN A 195 0.11 26.01 20.08
C GLN A 195 -0.14 26.28 21.56
N LYS A 196 -1.11 25.61 22.16
CA LYS A 196 -1.53 25.84 23.54
C LYS A 196 -0.57 25.23 24.56
N THR A 197 0.08 24.14 24.21
CA THR A 197 0.99 23.42 25.10
C THR A 197 2.35 23.19 24.41
N GLN A 198 3.42 23.15 25.21
CA GLN A 198 4.75 22.81 24.72
C GLN A 198 5.03 21.31 24.77
N ASP A 199 4.01 20.47 24.92
CA ASP A 199 4.14 19.03 24.99
C ASP A 199 4.49 18.45 23.60
N LEU A 200 5.59 17.70 23.55
CA LEU A 200 6.07 17.04 22.34
C LEU A 200 5.10 15.97 21.82
N PHE A 201 4.20 15.48 22.66
CA PHE A 201 3.14 14.56 22.27
C PHE A 201 2.33 15.11 21.07
N TRP A 202 1.96 16.37 21.12
CA TRP A 202 1.18 17.00 20.04
C TRP A 202 1.99 17.22 18.77
N ASN A 203 3.31 17.49 18.88
CA ASN A 203 4.17 17.54 17.70
C ASN A 203 4.29 16.17 17.05
N ARG A 204 4.43 15.08 17.84
CA ARG A 204 4.46 13.70 17.32
C ARG A 204 3.13 13.33 16.64
N PHE A 205 2.01 13.70 17.25
CA PHE A 205 0.69 13.45 16.66
C PHE A 205 0.47 14.25 15.36
N MET A 206 0.93 15.50 15.34
CA MET A 206 0.87 16.35 14.15
C MET A 206 1.78 15.81 13.02
N SER A 207 2.98 15.33 13.35
CA SER A 207 3.87 14.65 12.41
C SER A 207 3.17 13.44 11.77
N TRP A 208 2.58 12.57 12.60
CA TRP A 208 1.79 11.44 12.14
C TRP A 208 0.66 11.88 11.19
N TYR A 209 -0.11 12.91 11.54
CA TYR A 209 -1.19 13.42 10.70
C TYR A 209 -0.66 13.87 9.32
N PHE A 210 0.43 14.63 9.28
CA PHE A 210 1.00 15.08 8.01
C PHE A 210 1.53 13.90 7.16
N VAL A 211 2.07 12.86 7.78
CA VAL A 211 2.45 11.62 7.07
C VAL A 211 1.23 10.96 6.42
N GLN A 212 0.09 10.87 7.14
CA GLN A 212 -1.16 10.32 6.57
C GLN A 212 -1.68 11.15 5.39
N GLN A 213 -1.42 12.46 5.39
CA GLN A 213 -1.79 13.37 4.30
C GLN A 213 -0.74 13.43 3.18
N LYS A 214 0.34 12.64 3.27
CA LYS A 214 1.50 12.69 2.37
C LYS A 214 2.17 14.07 2.30
N GLU A 215 2.04 14.88 3.34
CA GLU A 215 2.65 16.22 3.46
C GLU A 215 4.00 16.12 4.21
N TYR A 216 4.96 15.37 3.64
CA TYR A 216 6.21 14.99 4.32
C TYR A 216 7.07 16.18 4.77
N GLY A 217 7.12 17.26 4.00
CA GLY A 217 7.83 18.47 4.40
C GLY A 217 7.25 19.11 5.67
N LYS A 218 5.90 19.06 5.85
CA LYS A 218 5.26 19.56 7.10
C LYS A 218 5.48 18.59 8.26
N ALA A 219 5.47 17.28 8.01
CA ALA A 219 5.84 16.30 9.01
C ALA A 219 7.28 16.52 9.49
N PHE A 220 8.21 16.77 8.59
CA PHE A 220 9.60 17.08 8.91
C PHE A 220 9.76 18.31 9.79
N LEU A 221 8.98 19.37 9.58
CA LEU A 221 9.00 20.54 10.48
C LEU A 221 8.66 20.17 11.92
N GLN A 222 7.74 19.23 12.12
CA GLN A 222 7.39 18.73 13.47
C GLN A 222 8.53 17.89 14.06
N GLU A 223 9.07 16.94 13.31
CA GLU A 223 10.20 16.10 13.75
C GLU A 223 11.45 16.95 14.08
N LYS A 224 11.72 17.98 13.27
CA LYS A 224 12.80 18.95 13.53
C LYS A 224 12.58 19.74 14.82
N ALA A 225 11.32 20.11 15.12
CA ALA A 225 10.97 20.77 16.38
C ALA A 225 11.11 19.83 17.58
N ILE A 226 10.74 18.55 17.43
CA ILE A 226 10.94 17.50 18.44
C ILE A 226 12.43 17.32 18.73
N TYR A 227 13.23 17.09 17.68
CA TYR A 227 14.67 16.87 17.82
C TYR A 227 15.39 18.03 18.50
N LYS A 228 15.02 19.27 18.17
CA LYS A 228 15.63 20.47 18.80
C LYS A 228 15.35 20.56 20.31
N ARG A 229 14.22 20.05 20.78
CA ARG A 229 13.83 20.10 22.21
C ARG A 229 14.28 18.88 22.99
N SER A 230 14.32 17.73 22.34
CA SER A 230 14.74 16.45 22.92
C SER A 230 15.53 15.70 21.85
N PRO A 231 16.85 16.00 21.72
CA PRO A 231 17.72 15.28 20.79
C PRO A 231 17.80 13.81 21.18
N GLU A 232 17.13 12.97 20.43
CA GLU A 232 17.16 11.51 20.56
C GLU A 232 17.91 10.92 19.35
N ASN A 233 17.50 9.76 18.90
CA ASN A 233 17.99 9.16 17.66
C ASN A 233 17.28 9.77 16.44
N PHE A 234 17.83 9.51 15.24
CA PHE A 234 17.26 9.99 13.97
C PHE A 234 16.26 9.02 13.33
N SER A 235 15.82 7.97 14.02
CA SER A 235 15.02 6.90 13.42
C SER A 235 13.76 7.40 12.73
N ASN A 236 12.97 8.24 13.39
CA ASN A 236 11.73 8.80 12.81
C ASN A 236 12.03 9.74 11.64
N ILE A 237 13.08 10.54 11.75
CA ILE A 237 13.50 11.48 10.70
C ILE A 237 13.99 10.72 9.47
N LEU A 238 14.80 9.67 9.65
CA LEU A 238 15.25 8.81 8.56
C LEU A 238 14.12 8.00 7.92
N ALA A 239 13.16 7.51 8.72
CA ALA A 239 11.96 6.87 8.20
C ALA A 239 11.16 7.84 7.32
N LEU A 240 11.02 9.09 7.74
CA LEU A 240 10.35 10.13 6.97
C LEU A 240 11.07 10.43 5.64
N ALA A 241 12.41 10.48 5.64
CA ALA A 241 13.20 10.64 4.42
C ALA A 241 12.96 9.50 3.43
N ASN A 242 12.88 8.24 3.92
CA ASN A 242 12.59 7.08 3.10
C ASN A 242 11.17 7.16 2.49
N LEU A 243 10.16 7.54 3.29
CA LEU A 243 8.79 7.72 2.79
C LEU A 243 8.72 8.80 1.72
N ALA A 244 9.34 9.96 1.94
CA ALA A 244 9.40 11.05 0.96
C ALA A 244 10.07 10.59 -0.35
N SER A 245 11.15 9.80 -0.26
CA SER A 245 11.84 9.25 -1.42
C SER A 245 10.96 8.27 -2.20
N GLN A 246 10.27 7.35 -1.52
CA GLN A 246 9.34 6.38 -2.13
C GLN A 246 8.18 7.06 -2.87
N GLU A 247 7.66 8.15 -2.32
CA GLU A 247 6.58 8.95 -2.93
C GLU A 247 7.11 9.97 -3.95
N LYS A 248 8.41 9.88 -4.32
CA LYS A 248 9.09 10.72 -5.31
C LYS A 248 9.23 12.20 -4.94
N GLU A 249 9.06 12.55 -3.66
CA GLU A 249 9.35 13.89 -3.13
C GLU A 249 10.86 14.04 -2.83
N LYS A 250 11.68 13.98 -3.87
CA LYS A 250 13.14 13.90 -3.78
C LYS A 250 13.79 15.10 -3.08
N GLU A 251 13.27 16.31 -3.30
CA GLU A 251 13.80 17.51 -2.65
C GLU A 251 13.50 17.52 -1.16
N THR A 252 12.30 17.08 -0.75
CA THR A 252 11.94 16.89 0.67
C THR A 252 12.84 15.84 1.32
N ALA A 253 13.05 14.69 0.65
CA ALA A 253 13.94 13.63 1.16
C ALA A 253 15.38 14.17 1.33
N ARG A 254 15.88 14.94 0.38
CA ARG A 254 17.21 15.58 0.45
C ARG A 254 17.32 16.52 1.64
N GLU A 255 16.37 17.44 1.83
CA GLU A 255 16.37 18.38 2.96
C GLU A 255 16.43 17.65 4.31
N ILE A 256 15.66 16.54 4.43
CA ILE A 256 15.66 15.72 5.64
C ILE A 256 17.02 15.06 5.87
N LEU A 257 17.60 14.45 4.84
CA LEU A 257 18.90 13.78 4.92
C LEU A 257 20.05 14.77 5.24
N GLU A 258 20.06 15.95 4.61
CA GLU A 258 21.04 17.00 4.91
C GLU A 258 20.92 17.50 6.35
N PHE A 259 19.71 17.62 6.90
CA PHE A 259 19.53 17.95 8.30
C PHE A 259 20.12 16.86 9.21
N VAL A 260 19.92 15.59 8.91
CA VAL A 260 20.52 14.49 9.70
C VAL A 260 22.03 14.57 9.63
N LEU A 261 22.60 14.75 8.45
CA LEU A 261 24.06 14.84 8.25
C LEU A 261 24.66 16.00 9.02
N ALA A 262 23.98 17.15 9.08
CA ALA A 262 24.46 18.33 9.82
C ALA A 262 24.39 18.18 11.35
N ASN A 263 23.64 17.20 11.87
CA ASN A 263 23.38 17.06 13.30
C ASN A 263 23.87 15.72 13.89
N THR A 264 24.49 14.84 13.11
CA THR A 264 25.04 13.56 13.57
C THR A 264 26.56 13.56 13.61
N GLN A 265 27.12 12.77 14.54
CA GLN A 265 28.54 12.40 14.59
C GLN A 265 28.73 10.88 14.44
N ASP A 266 27.63 10.13 14.35
CA ASP A 266 27.67 8.68 14.18
C ASP A 266 28.13 8.32 12.76
N LYS A 267 29.25 7.59 12.68
CA LYS A 267 29.86 7.20 11.40
C LYS A 267 28.91 6.35 10.55
N GLY A 268 28.14 5.46 11.15
CA GLY A 268 27.19 4.60 10.43
C GLY A 268 26.08 5.43 9.79
N ILE A 269 25.49 6.35 10.55
CA ILE A 269 24.45 7.27 10.03
C ILE A 269 25.02 8.18 8.94
N ILE A 270 26.24 8.71 9.13
CA ILE A 270 26.90 9.55 8.11
C ILE A 270 27.05 8.79 6.80
N LEU A 271 27.50 7.55 6.82
CA LEU A 271 27.70 6.72 5.63
C LEU A 271 26.37 6.38 4.95
N ASP A 272 25.35 5.97 5.71
CA ASP A 272 24.02 5.65 5.17
C ASP A 272 23.36 6.88 4.53
N VAL A 273 23.40 8.02 5.21
CA VAL A 273 22.84 9.27 4.71
C VAL A 273 23.55 9.76 3.45
N ASN A 274 24.90 9.72 3.43
CA ASN A 274 25.64 10.08 2.23
C ASN A 274 25.35 9.15 1.06
N LYS A 275 25.21 7.83 1.29
CA LYS A 275 24.80 6.90 0.25
C LYS A 275 23.45 7.31 -0.35
N LYS A 276 22.44 7.58 0.47
CA LYS A 276 21.11 8.01 0.01
C LYS A 276 21.15 9.34 -0.75
N LEU A 277 21.95 10.31 -0.30
CA LEU A 277 22.14 11.57 -1.01
C LEU A 277 22.81 11.36 -2.38
N LEU A 278 23.79 10.45 -2.46
CA LEU A 278 24.44 10.09 -3.72
C LEU A 278 23.47 9.37 -4.66
N GLU A 279 22.60 8.50 -4.16
CA GLU A 279 21.55 7.86 -4.97
C GLU A 279 20.61 8.92 -5.58
N LEU A 280 20.19 9.92 -4.79
CA LEU A 280 19.42 11.06 -5.32
C LEU A 280 20.20 11.91 -6.34
N ASP A 281 21.52 12.09 -6.13
CA ASP A 281 22.38 12.78 -7.09
C ASP A 281 22.48 11.99 -8.41
N ILE A 282 22.69 10.67 -8.33
CA ILE A 282 22.82 9.77 -9.50
C ILE A 282 21.53 9.79 -10.34
N GLU A 283 20.37 9.71 -9.69
CA GLU A 283 19.07 9.70 -10.40
C GLU A 283 18.82 11.01 -11.18
N LYS A 284 19.38 12.14 -10.73
CA LYS A 284 19.20 13.47 -11.35
C LYS A 284 20.33 13.82 -12.33
N ALA A 285 21.48 13.16 -12.20
CA ALA A 285 22.69 13.52 -12.90
C ALA A 285 22.58 13.34 -14.42
N THR A 286 23.02 14.35 -15.13
CA THR A 286 23.27 14.30 -16.57
C THR A 286 24.69 13.75 -16.85
N PRO A 287 24.98 13.26 -18.06
CA PRO A 287 26.31 12.76 -18.40
C PRO A 287 27.46 13.73 -18.11
N GLN A 288 27.19 15.04 -18.16
CA GLN A 288 28.17 16.10 -17.85
C GLN A 288 28.50 16.15 -16.35
N GLU A 289 27.59 15.69 -15.50
CA GLU A 289 27.71 15.70 -14.03
C GLU A 289 28.30 14.41 -13.47
N TYR A 290 28.42 13.35 -14.27
CA TYR A 290 28.93 12.05 -13.81
C TYR A 290 30.33 12.13 -13.16
N ALA A 291 31.22 12.98 -13.69
CA ALA A 291 32.53 13.17 -13.09
C ALA A 291 32.45 13.75 -11.67
N THR A 292 31.51 14.66 -11.44
CA THR A 292 31.28 15.27 -10.12
C THR A 292 30.73 14.23 -9.13
N VAL A 293 29.77 13.39 -9.54
CA VAL A 293 29.22 12.32 -8.70
C VAL A 293 30.32 11.31 -8.36
N ALA A 294 31.08 10.85 -9.35
CA ALA A 294 32.22 9.95 -9.14
C ALA A 294 33.23 10.50 -8.13
N HIS A 295 33.53 11.80 -8.23
CA HIS A 295 34.44 12.46 -7.30
C HIS A 295 33.91 12.45 -5.86
N LYS A 296 32.63 12.76 -5.66
CA LYS A 296 32.00 12.70 -4.32
C LYS A 296 32.08 11.29 -3.71
N ILE A 297 31.79 10.24 -4.50
CA ILE A 297 31.89 8.86 -4.03
C ILE A 297 33.33 8.53 -3.62
N ASN A 298 34.30 8.90 -4.46
CA ASN A 298 35.72 8.65 -4.18
C ASN A 298 36.18 9.40 -2.91
N GLN A 299 35.81 10.67 -2.72
CA GLN A 299 36.12 11.42 -1.51
C GLN A 299 35.64 10.72 -0.23
N LEU A 300 34.42 10.15 -0.24
CA LEU A 300 33.92 9.41 0.92
C LEU A 300 34.71 8.11 1.14
N LEU A 301 35.04 7.37 0.09
CA LEU A 301 35.85 6.16 0.21
C LEU A 301 37.30 6.47 0.64
N ASP A 302 37.89 7.58 0.19
CA ASP A 302 39.21 8.04 0.63
C ASP A 302 39.20 8.46 2.11
N GLN A 303 38.12 9.13 2.54
CA GLN A 303 37.98 9.59 3.93
C GLN A 303 37.72 8.44 4.92
N TYR A 304 36.87 7.47 4.56
CA TYR A 304 36.41 6.42 5.48
C TYR A 304 37.09 5.07 5.24
N GLY A 305 37.82 4.92 4.15
CA GLY A 305 38.52 3.70 3.75
C GLY A 305 37.60 2.63 3.17
N THR A 306 38.20 1.52 2.73
CA THR A 306 37.50 0.33 2.24
C THR A 306 37.41 -0.73 3.33
N SER A 307 36.22 -0.92 3.88
CA SER A 307 35.95 -1.85 4.97
C SER A 307 34.48 -2.29 4.94
N ASN A 308 34.07 -3.20 5.82
CA ASN A 308 32.67 -3.58 5.96
C ASN A 308 31.75 -2.38 6.19
N SER A 309 32.18 -1.37 6.97
CA SER A 309 31.37 -0.19 7.25
C SER A 309 31.08 0.67 6.01
N THR A 310 31.93 0.60 4.97
CA THR A 310 31.76 1.31 3.70
C THR A 310 31.29 0.42 2.56
N LEU A 311 30.93 -0.85 2.83
CA LEU A 311 30.54 -1.82 1.82
C LEU A 311 29.49 -1.30 0.85
N GLN A 312 28.44 -0.68 1.39
CA GLN A 312 27.35 -0.15 0.57
C GLN A 312 27.79 1.01 -0.36
N LEU A 313 28.78 1.80 0.05
CA LEU A 313 29.39 2.81 -0.82
C LEU A 313 30.30 2.20 -1.88
N GLN A 314 31.00 1.08 -1.56
CA GLN A 314 31.81 0.34 -2.54
C GLN A 314 30.92 -0.27 -3.61
N ILE A 315 29.78 -0.86 -3.22
CA ILE A 315 28.76 -1.40 -4.15
C ILE A 315 28.20 -0.26 -5.03
N LEU A 316 27.82 0.88 -4.43
CA LEU A 316 27.32 2.04 -5.17
C LEU A 316 28.36 2.59 -6.16
N LYS A 317 29.63 2.62 -5.75
CA LYS A 317 30.75 3.03 -6.64
C LYS A 317 30.88 2.09 -7.84
N ALA A 318 30.86 0.78 -7.60
CA ALA A 318 30.96 -0.22 -8.66
C ALA A 318 29.75 -0.14 -9.61
N HIS A 319 28.56 0.02 -9.06
CA HIS A 319 27.35 0.26 -9.86
C HIS A 319 27.51 1.49 -10.76
N PHE A 320 27.91 2.61 -10.17
CA PHE A 320 28.08 3.86 -10.90
C PHE A 320 29.14 3.74 -12.00
N ASP A 321 30.30 3.10 -11.71
CA ASP A 321 31.34 2.86 -12.68
C ASP A 321 30.87 2.02 -13.86
N ALA A 322 30.11 0.94 -13.60
CA ALA A 322 29.64 0.05 -14.65
C ALA A 322 28.48 0.64 -15.46
N PHE A 323 27.45 1.11 -14.80
CA PHE A 323 26.20 1.52 -15.47
C PHE A 323 26.27 2.90 -16.11
N TYR A 324 27.00 3.84 -15.49
CA TYR A 324 27.06 5.23 -15.94
C TYR A 324 28.37 5.56 -16.66
N LEU A 325 29.53 5.12 -16.13
CA LEU A 325 30.83 5.43 -16.72
C LEU A 325 31.33 4.35 -17.70
N LYS A 326 30.67 3.17 -17.75
CA LYS A 326 31.07 2.02 -18.59
C LYS A 326 32.49 1.49 -18.27
N GLN A 327 32.93 1.66 -17.02
CA GLN A 327 34.24 1.22 -16.51
C GLN A 327 34.13 -0.16 -15.83
N PHE A 328 33.86 -1.20 -16.63
CA PHE A 328 33.56 -2.55 -16.11
C PHE A 328 34.73 -3.15 -15.30
N GLU A 329 35.98 -2.95 -15.73
CA GLU A 329 37.16 -3.49 -15.03
C GLU A 329 37.32 -2.85 -13.64
N SER A 330 37.08 -1.53 -13.51
CA SER A 330 37.08 -0.84 -12.22
C SER A 330 36.01 -1.44 -11.30
N ALA A 331 34.77 -1.56 -11.77
CA ALA A 331 33.65 -2.10 -11.02
C ALA A 331 33.91 -3.55 -10.53
N LYS A 332 34.38 -4.41 -11.42
CA LYS A 332 34.73 -5.81 -11.08
C LYS A 332 35.84 -5.86 -10.03
N SER A 333 36.88 -5.04 -10.17
CA SER A 333 37.98 -4.98 -9.21
C SER A 333 37.51 -4.55 -7.82
N ILE A 334 36.65 -3.54 -7.72
CA ILE A 334 36.08 -3.07 -6.45
C ILE A 334 35.29 -4.21 -5.77
N LEU A 335 34.39 -4.85 -6.51
CA LEU A 335 33.52 -5.90 -5.94
C LEU A 335 34.28 -7.18 -5.58
N THR A 336 35.29 -7.56 -6.40
CA THR A 336 36.13 -8.73 -6.07
C THR A 336 36.92 -8.48 -4.80
N LYS A 337 37.49 -7.27 -4.60
CA LYS A 337 38.17 -6.91 -3.35
C LYS A 337 37.20 -6.84 -2.17
N ALA A 338 35.96 -6.38 -2.39
CA ALA A 338 34.95 -6.37 -1.35
C ALA A 338 34.60 -7.78 -0.85
N LEU A 339 34.63 -8.81 -1.71
CA LEU A 339 34.41 -10.21 -1.32
C LEU A 339 35.53 -10.79 -0.44
N GLU A 340 36.71 -10.15 -0.38
CA GLU A 340 37.81 -10.55 0.50
C GLU A 340 37.61 -10.03 1.95
N LEU A 341 36.68 -9.12 2.16
CA LEU A 341 36.35 -8.60 3.50
C LEU A 341 35.63 -9.67 4.33
N PRO A 342 35.71 -9.59 5.68
CA PRO A 342 34.99 -10.50 6.57
C PRO A 342 33.49 -10.16 6.61
N LEU A 343 32.78 -10.46 5.52
CA LEU A 343 31.38 -10.19 5.31
C LEU A 343 30.49 -11.30 5.88
N ASN A 344 29.30 -10.93 6.35
CA ASN A 344 28.25 -11.90 6.63
C ASN A 344 27.62 -12.42 5.32
N LEU A 345 26.71 -13.38 5.43
CA LEU A 345 26.12 -14.07 4.28
C LEU A 345 25.33 -13.12 3.36
N TYR A 346 24.53 -12.22 3.95
CA TYR A 346 23.74 -11.22 3.21
C TYR A 346 24.63 -10.18 2.53
N GLU A 347 25.64 -9.68 3.23
CA GLU A 347 26.62 -8.75 2.67
C GLU A 347 27.38 -9.37 1.46
N LYS A 348 27.73 -10.65 1.56
CA LYS A 348 28.33 -11.40 0.43
C LYS A 348 27.37 -11.52 -0.75
N ALA A 349 26.09 -11.79 -0.45
CA ALA A 349 25.06 -11.89 -1.48
C ALA A 349 24.84 -10.55 -2.19
N ASP A 350 24.80 -9.42 -1.48
CA ASP A 350 24.74 -8.08 -2.07
C ASP A 350 25.89 -7.86 -3.07
N VAL A 351 27.13 -8.15 -2.65
CA VAL A 351 28.31 -7.97 -3.52
C VAL A 351 28.28 -8.91 -4.73
N LYS A 352 27.87 -10.17 -4.54
CA LYS A 352 27.76 -11.15 -5.63
C LYS A 352 26.68 -10.76 -6.64
N LEU A 353 25.52 -10.26 -6.17
CA LEU A 353 24.44 -9.77 -7.03
C LEU A 353 24.91 -8.61 -7.90
N GLU A 354 25.56 -7.61 -7.29
CA GLU A 354 26.07 -6.46 -8.05
C GLU A 354 27.19 -6.89 -9.03
N LEU A 355 28.09 -7.79 -8.62
CA LEU A 355 29.13 -8.31 -9.50
C LEU A 355 28.54 -9.07 -10.69
N ALA A 356 27.49 -9.85 -10.46
CA ALA A 356 26.77 -10.54 -11.52
C ALA A 356 26.07 -9.55 -12.47
N ASP A 357 25.45 -8.48 -11.94
CA ASP A 357 24.83 -7.41 -12.75
C ASP A 357 25.90 -6.68 -13.63
N VAL A 358 27.06 -6.40 -13.07
CA VAL A 358 28.21 -5.81 -13.81
C VAL A 358 28.72 -6.77 -14.90
N LEU A 359 28.86 -8.05 -14.60
CA LEU A 359 29.28 -9.08 -15.57
C LEU A 359 28.24 -9.26 -16.67
N LEU A 360 26.95 -9.23 -16.33
CA LEU A 360 25.85 -9.26 -17.29
C LEU A 360 25.94 -8.07 -18.24
N LEU A 361 26.13 -6.87 -17.69
CA LEU A 361 26.24 -5.63 -18.47
C LEU A 361 27.45 -5.66 -19.43
N ASP A 362 28.56 -6.32 -19.03
CA ASP A 362 29.76 -6.57 -19.83
C ASP A 362 29.64 -7.80 -20.76
N GLU A 363 28.44 -8.33 -20.98
CA GLU A 363 28.14 -9.49 -21.83
C GLU A 363 28.83 -10.79 -21.40
N LYS A 364 29.27 -10.89 -20.14
CA LYS A 364 29.87 -12.10 -19.55
C LYS A 364 28.79 -13.02 -18.95
N PHE A 365 27.80 -13.38 -19.77
CA PHE A 365 26.58 -14.09 -19.33
C PHE A 365 26.86 -15.30 -18.45
N ASN A 366 27.80 -16.18 -18.84
CA ASN A 366 28.08 -17.39 -18.07
C ASN A 366 28.66 -17.11 -16.69
N GLN A 367 29.51 -16.07 -16.58
CA GLN A 367 30.07 -15.66 -15.29
C GLN A 367 28.98 -15.02 -14.40
N ALA A 368 28.11 -14.19 -14.98
CA ALA A 368 26.97 -13.61 -14.26
C ALA A 368 26.04 -14.70 -13.68
N ILE A 369 25.68 -15.69 -14.51
CA ILE A 369 24.85 -16.83 -14.10
C ILE A 369 25.47 -17.59 -12.92
N ILE A 370 26.78 -17.79 -12.88
CA ILE A 370 27.47 -18.48 -11.78
C ILE A 370 27.31 -17.70 -10.47
N TYR A 371 27.48 -16.36 -10.49
CA TYR A 371 27.33 -15.56 -9.27
C TYR A 371 25.87 -15.47 -8.80
N TYR A 372 24.91 -15.39 -9.71
CA TYR A 372 23.49 -15.46 -9.33
C TYR A 372 23.15 -16.83 -8.71
N ALA A 373 23.62 -17.94 -9.29
CA ALA A 373 23.41 -19.27 -8.75
C ALA A 373 24.01 -19.42 -7.34
N GLN A 374 25.20 -18.84 -7.10
CA GLN A 374 25.78 -18.86 -5.76
C GLN A 374 24.93 -18.12 -4.73
N VAL A 375 24.25 -17.03 -5.10
CA VAL A 375 23.35 -16.32 -4.17
C VAL A 375 22.09 -17.15 -3.90
N GLU A 376 21.54 -17.81 -4.91
CA GLU A 376 20.40 -18.73 -4.75
C GLU A 376 20.74 -19.90 -3.81
N ASP A 377 21.92 -20.49 -3.97
CA ASP A 377 22.40 -21.59 -3.13
C ASP A 377 22.73 -21.15 -1.70
N ASP A 378 23.31 -19.95 -1.52
CA ASP A 378 23.71 -19.42 -0.22
C ASP A 378 22.50 -19.00 0.65
N LEU A 379 21.38 -18.58 0.05
CA LEU A 379 20.20 -18.02 0.72
C LEU A 379 18.88 -18.70 0.31
N PRO A 380 18.75 -20.04 0.42
CA PRO A 380 17.58 -20.74 -0.09
C PRO A 380 16.28 -20.23 0.55
N ASN A 381 15.27 -19.97 -0.29
CA ASN A 381 13.95 -19.42 0.09
C ASN A 381 13.96 -17.95 0.61
N ASP A 382 15.06 -17.23 0.46
CA ASP A 382 15.13 -15.80 0.76
C ASP A 382 14.67 -14.96 -0.45
N GLU A 383 14.25 -13.73 -0.21
CA GLU A 383 13.87 -12.81 -1.27
C GLU A 383 15.03 -12.50 -2.23
N MET A 384 16.28 -12.40 -1.70
CA MET A 384 17.47 -12.18 -2.51
C MET A 384 17.75 -13.37 -3.43
N ALA A 385 17.50 -14.60 -2.98
CA ALA A 385 17.61 -15.80 -3.81
C ALA A 385 16.59 -15.79 -4.95
N HIS A 386 15.35 -15.41 -4.68
CA HIS A 386 14.33 -15.29 -5.71
C HIS A 386 14.68 -14.20 -6.74
N GLN A 387 15.25 -13.08 -6.31
CA GLN A 387 15.76 -12.04 -7.21
C GLN A 387 16.93 -12.54 -8.04
N ALA A 388 17.87 -13.28 -7.44
CA ALA A 388 18.99 -13.91 -8.13
C ALA A 388 18.51 -14.90 -9.20
N SER A 389 17.55 -15.76 -8.87
CA SER A 389 16.95 -16.72 -9.80
C SER A 389 16.30 -16.02 -11.00
N LEU A 390 15.55 -14.93 -10.76
CA LEU A 390 14.95 -14.12 -11.85
C LEU A 390 16.04 -13.51 -12.74
N LYS A 391 17.08 -12.92 -12.17
CA LYS A 391 18.20 -12.31 -12.90
C LYS A 391 18.98 -13.36 -13.68
N MET A 392 19.18 -14.54 -13.12
CA MET A 392 19.80 -15.68 -13.77
C MET A 392 19.00 -16.14 -14.99
N ALA A 393 17.69 -16.27 -14.86
CA ALA A 393 16.79 -16.61 -15.97
C ALA A 393 16.82 -15.52 -17.06
N LYS A 394 16.81 -14.23 -16.69
CA LYS A 394 16.96 -13.10 -17.63
C LYS A 394 18.32 -13.12 -18.34
N ALA A 395 19.41 -13.43 -17.64
CA ALA A 395 20.74 -13.57 -18.26
C ALA A 395 20.77 -14.67 -19.31
N SER A 396 20.13 -15.80 -19.07
CA SER A 396 20.00 -16.90 -20.02
C SER A 396 19.12 -16.53 -21.21
N TYR A 397 18.03 -15.81 -20.99
CA TYR A 397 17.19 -15.27 -22.04
C TYR A 397 17.99 -14.31 -22.95
N TYR A 398 18.75 -13.36 -22.41
CA TYR A 398 19.60 -12.45 -23.18
C TYR A 398 20.70 -13.17 -23.96
N LYS A 399 21.22 -14.27 -23.41
CA LYS A 399 22.18 -15.15 -24.09
C LYS A 399 21.56 -15.91 -25.26
N GLY A 400 20.23 -16.06 -25.29
CA GLY A 400 19.49 -16.83 -26.28
C GLY A 400 19.27 -18.29 -25.88
N ASP A 401 19.47 -18.65 -24.62
CA ASP A 401 19.22 -19.99 -24.07
C ASP A 401 17.76 -20.04 -23.57
N PHE A 402 16.82 -20.01 -24.53
CA PHE A 402 15.40 -19.82 -24.25
C PHE A 402 14.75 -21.01 -23.55
N GLU A 403 15.16 -22.23 -23.89
CA GLU A 403 14.60 -23.43 -23.27
C GLU A 403 14.86 -23.45 -21.77
N TRP A 404 16.11 -23.19 -21.37
CA TRP A 404 16.47 -23.13 -19.97
C TRP A 404 15.80 -21.93 -19.26
N ALA A 405 15.82 -20.74 -19.87
CA ALA A 405 15.20 -19.55 -19.33
C ALA A 405 13.70 -19.76 -19.09
N GLN A 406 12.99 -20.36 -20.07
CA GLN A 406 11.57 -20.66 -19.96
C GLN A 406 11.23 -21.60 -18.80
N GLN A 407 12.07 -22.65 -18.59
CA GLN A 407 11.88 -23.55 -17.44
C GLN A 407 12.03 -22.81 -16.10
N GLN A 408 13.01 -21.91 -15.98
CA GLN A 408 13.18 -21.08 -14.78
C GLN A 408 12.01 -20.13 -14.57
N PHE A 409 11.57 -19.42 -15.61
CA PHE A 409 10.40 -18.54 -15.53
C PHE A 409 9.11 -19.29 -15.16
N LYS A 410 8.97 -20.56 -15.64
CA LYS A 410 7.84 -21.41 -15.26
C LYS A 410 7.78 -21.69 -13.75
N VAL A 411 8.91 -21.83 -13.10
CA VAL A 411 8.98 -21.99 -11.64
C VAL A 411 8.70 -20.67 -10.94
N LEU A 412 9.33 -19.58 -11.40
CA LEU A 412 9.25 -18.26 -10.78
C LEU A 412 7.89 -17.60 -10.88
N LYS A 413 7.05 -17.93 -11.87
CA LYS A 413 5.69 -17.40 -11.97
C LYS A 413 4.76 -17.78 -10.80
N SER A 414 5.14 -18.75 -9.98
CA SER A 414 4.46 -19.12 -8.73
C SER A 414 5.15 -18.54 -7.48
N SER A 415 6.06 -17.57 -7.63
CA SER A 415 6.75 -16.91 -6.53
C SER A 415 5.78 -16.16 -5.61
N VAL A 416 6.13 -16.09 -4.33
CA VAL A 416 5.40 -15.30 -3.32
C VAL A 416 5.48 -13.80 -3.62
N SER A 417 6.57 -13.33 -4.23
CA SER A 417 6.72 -11.95 -4.69
C SER A 417 5.93 -11.74 -5.99
N GLN A 418 4.90 -10.91 -5.94
CA GLN A 418 4.08 -10.59 -7.13
C GLN A 418 4.91 -9.96 -8.26
N LEU A 419 5.90 -9.13 -7.95
CA LEU A 419 6.78 -8.51 -8.95
C LEU A 419 7.58 -9.57 -9.70
N ILE A 420 8.23 -10.50 -8.98
CA ILE A 420 8.99 -11.60 -9.58
C ILE A 420 8.07 -12.51 -10.41
N ALA A 421 6.89 -12.82 -9.87
CA ALA A 421 5.92 -13.67 -10.56
C ALA A 421 5.43 -13.03 -11.87
N ASN A 422 5.13 -11.73 -11.87
CA ASN A 422 4.67 -11.00 -13.05
C ASN A 422 5.76 -10.91 -14.12
N ASP A 423 6.99 -10.52 -13.74
CA ASP A 423 8.14 -10.47 -14.66
C ASP A 423 8.42 -11.84 -15.28
N ALA A 424 8.39 -12.88 -14.46
CA ALA A 424 8.60 -14.25 -14.92
C ALA A 424 7.48 -14.72 -15.86
N MET A 425 6.22 -14.41 -15.55
CA MET A 425 5.09 -14.74 -16.40
C MET A 425 5.19 -14.06 -17.77
N GLN A 426 5.51 -12.76 -17.80
CA GLN A 426 5.65 -12.01 -19.04
C GLN A 426 6.72 -12.61 -19.94
N LEU A 427 7.92 -12.89 -19.40
CA LEU A 427 9.01 -13.49 -20.18
C LEU A 427 8.74 -14.95 -20.54
N PHE A 428 8.03 -15.69 -19.69
CA PHE A 428 7.57 -17.04 -20.01
C PHE A 428 6.63 -17.04 -21.23
N LEU A 429 5.64 -16.16 -21.26
CA LEU A 429 4.69 -16.04 -22.37
C LEU A 429 5.41 -15.57 -23.64
N LEU A 430 6.23 -14.52 -23.55
CA LEU A 430 7.04 -14.04 -24.67
C LEU A 430 7.82 -15.18 -25.35
N ILE A 431 8.51 -16.01 -24.58
CA ILE A 431 9.25 -17.14 -25.12
C ILE A 431 8.29 -18.20 -25.69
N SER A 432 7.22 -18.53 -24.94
CA SER A 432 6.25 -19.55 -25.34
C SER A 432 5.63 -19.23 -26.70
N ASP A 433 5.10 -18.02 -26.84
CA ASP A 433 4.34 -17.62 -28.02
C ASP A 433 5.23 -17.51 -29.27
N ASN A 434 6.48 -17.12 -29.07
CA ASN A 434 7.44 -16.94 -30.16
C ASN A 434 8.33 -18.17 -30.46
N THR A 435 8.16 -19.30 -29.76
CA THR A 435 8.87 -20.55 -30.06
C THR A 435 7.99 -21.60 -30.72
N VAL A 436 6.68 -21.48 -30.61
CA VAL A 436 5.71 -22.42 -31.22
C VAL A 436 5.65 -22.26 -32.74
N GLU A 437 5.68 -21.02 -33.24
CA GLU A 437 5.56 -20.71 -34.67
C GLU A 437 6.89 -20.71 -35.42
N ASP A 438 8.01 -20.39 -34.75
CA ASP A 438 9.35 -20.34 -35.33
C ASP A 438 10.34 -21.22 -34.57
N SER A 439 10.51 -22.47 -35.06
CA SER A 439 11.49 -23.40 -34.51
C SER A 439 12.94 -22.92 -34.63
N THR A 440 13.24 -21.95 -35.49
CA THR A 440 14.59 -21.37 -35.65
C THR A 440 14.85 -20.26 -34.62
N GLN A 441 13.81 -19.72 -34.04
CA GLN A 441 13.85 -18.66 -33.00
C GLN A 441 14.60 -17.38 -33.45
N VAL A 442 14.63 -17.10 -34.76
CA VAL A 442 15.40 -15.97 -35.29
C VAL A 442 14.82 -14.63 -34.84
N ALA A 443 13.49 -14.49 -34.90
CA ALA A 443 12.82 -13.27 -34.44
C ALA A 443 13.03 -13.04 -32.94
N LEU A 444 12.84 -14.08 -32.13
CA LEU A 444 13.02 -14.02 -30.67
C LEU A 444 14.48 -13.71 -30.27
N LYS A 445 15.48 -14.27 -30.98
CA LYS A 445 16.89 -13.93 -30.74
C LYS A 445 17.20 -12.46 -31.02
N LYS A 446 16.65 -11.90 -32.09
CA LYS A 446 16.79 -10.47 -32.40
C LYS A 446 16.13 -9.61 -31.34
N TYR A 447 14.93 -10.03 -30.90
CA TYR A 447 14.20 -9.33 -29.84
C TYR A 447 14.96 -9.36 -28.52
N ALA A 448 15.42 -10.52 -28.06
CA ALA A 448 16.21 -10.63 -26.82
C ALA A 448 17.50 -9.77 -26.88
N ARG A 449 18.13 -9.66 -28.07
CA ARG A 449 19.29 -8.76 -28.25
C ARG A 449 18.90 -7.30 -28.17
N ALA A 450 17.79 -6.90 -28.76
CA ALA A 450 17.27 -5.53 -28.68
C ALA A 450 16.84 -5.15 -27.26
N ASP A 451 16.18 -6.07 -26.56
CA ASP A 451 15.81 -5.93 -25.16
C ASP A 451 17.05 -5.82 -24.25
N PHE A 452 18.09 -6.62 -24.50
CA PHE A 452 19.37 -6.48 -23.81
C PHE A 452 20.04 -5.12 -24.05
N LEU A 453 19.97 -4.58 -25.26
CA LEU A 453 20.46 -3.21 -25.54
C LEU A 453 19.68 -2.16 -24.75
N THR A 454 18.38 -2.37 -24.54
CA THR A 454 17.56 -1.52 -23.66
C THR A 454 18.03 -1.62 -22.21
N TYR A 455 18.32 -2.83 -21.72
CA TYR A 455 18.92 -3.06 -20.40
C TYR A 455 20.27 -2.33 -20.25
N GLN A 456 21.11 -2.32 -21.30
CA GLN A 456 22.37 -1.58 -21.33
C GLN A 456 22.21 -0.06 -21.46
N ASN A 457 20.97 0.50 -21.49
CA ASN A 457 20.65 1.89 -21.80
C ASN A 457 21.15 2.37 -23.19
N LYS A 458 21.39 1.47 -24.12
CA LYS A 458 21.73 1.75 -25.54
C LYS A 458 20.44 1.91 -26.36
N ASN A 459 19.58 2.84 -25.95
CA ASN A 459 18.22 2.98 -26.47
C ASN A 459 18.17 3.21 -27.98
N LYS A 460 19.13 3.94 -28.56
CA LYS A 460 19.20 4.16 -30.02
C LYS A 460 19.41 2.85 -30.75
N ASP A 461 20.42 2.08 -30.33
CA ASP A 461 20.74 0.78 -30.97
C ASP A 461 19.59 -0.21 -30.78
N ALA A 462 18.94 -0.19 -29.61
CA ALA A 462 17.74 -1.00 -29.32
C ALA A 462 16.58 -0.67 -30.28
N LEU A 463 16.26 0.61 -30.46
CA LEU A 463 15.23 1.07 -31.39
C LEU A 463 15.53 0.65 -32.83
N ASP A 464 16.80 0.76 -33.28
CA ASP A 464 17.20 0.36 -34.62
C ASP A 464 16.99 -1.17 -34.81
N GLN A 465 17.32 -2.00 -33.82
CA GLN A 465 17.10 -3.44 -33.86
C GLN A 465 15.60 -3.78 -33.82
N PHE A 466 14.81 -3.17 -32.97
CA PHE A 466 13.37 -3.38 -32.91
C PHE A 466 12.68 -2.99 -34.24
N LYS A 467 13.08 -1.89 -34.87
CA LYS A 467 12.55 -1.51 -36.18
C LYS A 467 12.90 -2.52 -37.28
N VAL A 468 14.06 -3.14 -37.22
CA VAL A 468 14.44 -4.26 -38.14
C VAL A 468 13.51 -5.44 -37.94
N ILE A 469 13.12 -5.76 -36.69
CA ILE A 469 12.16 -6.84 -36.42
C ILE A 469 10.81 -6.52 -37.07
N LEU A 470 10.27 -5.33 -36.89
CA LEU A 470 9.01 -4.92 -37.50
C LEU A 470 9.00 -5.00 -39.03
N LEU A 471 10.17 -4.82 -39.69
CA LEU A 471 10.30 -4.91 -41.14
C LEU A 471 10.41 -6.37 -41.61
N GLN A 472 11.19 -7.20 -40.90
CA GLN A 472 11.54 -8.55 -41.35
C GLN A 472 10.60 -9.64 -40.85
N HIS A 473 9.90 -9.39 -39.74
CA HIS A 473 9.01 -10.35 -39.05
C HIS A 473 7.58 -9.83 -38.91
N LYS A 474 7.14 -9.05 -39.90
CA LYS A 474 5.78 -8.51 -39.93
C LYS A 474 4.75 -9.64 -40.01
N GLY A 475 3.72 -9.56 -39.16
CA GLY A 475 2.65 -10.56 -39.07
C GLY A 475 3.01 -11.78 -38.26
N GLN A 476 4.18 -11.83 -37.63
CA GLN A 476 4.53 -12.84 -36.62
C GLN A 476 4.13 -12.38 -35.23
N SER A 477 4.00 -13.33 -34.29
CA SER A 477 3.60 -13.06 -32.89
C SER A 477 4.47 -12.03 -32.17
N ILE A 478 5.75 -11.88 -32.55
CA ILE A 478 6.71 -10.93 -31.96
C ILE A 478 6.42 -9.46 -32.31
N GLU A 479 5.46 -9.17 -33.21
CA GLU A 479 5.27 -7.80 -33.73
C GLU A 479 4.66 -6.86 -32.68
N ASP A 480 3.64 -7.30 -31.94
CA ASP A 480 2.97 -6.49 -30.92
C ASP A 480 3.84 -6.21 -29.72
N GLU A 481 4.62 -7.21 -29.21
CA GLU A 481 5.62 -6.97 -28.17
C GLU A 481 6.68 -5.97 -28.63
N THR A 482 7.10 -6.07 -29.89
CA THR A 482 8.08 -5.13 -30.45
C THR A 482 7.55 -3.71 -30.51
N LEU A 483 6.30 -3.52 -30.91
CA LEU A 483 5.63 -2.23 -30.91
C LEU A 483 5.51 -1.66 -29.51
N LEU A 484 5.15 -2.50 -28.53
CA LEU A 484 5.04 -2.10 -27.13
C LEU A 484 6.39 -1.59 -26.58
N GLN A 485 7.47 -2.34 -26.81
CA GLN A 485 8.80 -1.96 -26.32
C GLN A 485 9.32 -0.68 -26.97
N ILE A 486 9.07 -0.48 -28.26
CA ILE A 486 9.42 0.79 -28.93
C ILE A 486 8.65 1.96 -28.30
N GLY A 487 7.34 1.77 -28.06
CA GLY A 487 6.51 2.77 -27.36
C GLY A 487 7.07 3.13 -25.99
N ARG A 488 7.41 2.13 -25.18
CA ARG A 488 8.02 2.32 -23.85
C ARG A 488 9.37 3.05 -23.90
N ILE A 489 10.22 2.77 -24.90
CA ILE A 489 11.52 3.46 -25.06
C ILE A 489 11.29 4.94 -25.39
N TYR A 490 10.38 5.27 -26.30
CA TYR A 490 10.06 6.65 -26.63
C TYR A 490 9.41 7.40 -25.46
N GLU A 491 8.52 6.74 -24.71
CA GLU A 491 7.95 7.30 -23.48
C GLU A 491 9.03 7.65 -22.46
N LYS A 492 9.98 6.76 -22.21
CA LYS A 492 11.13 6.98 -21.32
C LYS A 492 12.03 8.12 -21.78
N GLN A 493 12.12 8.34 -23.09
CA GLN A 493 12.88 9.45 -23.69
C GLN A 493 12.11 10.78 -23.70
N GLY A 494 10.84 10.79 -23.31
CA GLY A 494 9.96 11.95 -23.33
C GLY A 494 9.41 12.29 -24.73
N ASP A 495 9.62 11.43 -25.74
CA ASP A 495 9.00 11.58 -27.06
C ASP A 495 7.61 10.96 -27.07
N TYR A 496 6.71 11.65 -26.40
CA TYR A 496 5.34 11.18 -26.18
C TYR A 496 4.52 11.01 -27.46
N GLN A 497 4.79 11.80 -28.51
CA GLN A 497 4.11 11.67 -29.79
C GLN A 497 4.48 10.36 -30.49
N GLN A 498 5.76 9.99 -30.48
CA GLN A 498 6.19 8.71 -31.02
C GLN A 498 5.65 7.55 -30.16
N ALA A 499 5.73 7.65 -28.85
CA ALA A 499 5.22 6.61 -27.95
C ALA A 499 3.76 6.27 -28.26
N VAL A 500 2.86 7.27 -28.28
CA VAL A 500 1.44 7.03 -28.58
C VAL A 500 1.21 6.53 -30.01
N SER A 501 2.06 6.90 -30.97
CA SER A 501 1.98 6.38 -32.34
C SER A 501 2.22 4.88 -32.43
N TYR A 502 3.14 4.34 -31.61
CA TYR A 502 3.39 2.91 -31.54
C TYR A 502 2.31 2.17 -30.75
N TYR A 503 1.85 2.71 -29.62
CA TYR A 503 0.70 2.14 -28.89
C TYR A 503 -0.57 2.12 -29.73
N GLN A 504 -0.82 3.16 -30.56
CA GLN A 504 -1.96 3.19 -31.46
C GLN A 504 -1.92 2.07 -32.51
N GLN A 505 -0.73 1.68 -32.99
CA GLN A 505 -0.60 0.56 -33.92
C GLN A 505 -1.02 -0.77 -33.27
N ILE A 506 -0.76 -0.95 -31.97
CA ILE A 506 -1.27 -2.11 -31.22
C ILE A 506 -2.79 -2.06 -31.14
N ILE A 507 -3.34 -0.90 -30.74
CA ILE A 507 -4.77 -0.70 -30.58
C ILE A 507 -5.54 -0.95 -31.90
N ASP A 508 -4.96 -0.59 -33.03
CA ASP A 508 -5.62 -0.70 -34.34
C ASP A 508 -5.50 -2.10 -34.96
N ARG A 509 -4.44 -2.85 -34.63
CA ARG A 509 -4.11 -4.08 -35.38
C ARG A 509 -4.10 -5.34 -34.52
N PHE A 510 -3.98 -5.20 -33.19
CA PHE A 510 -3.79 -6.30 -32.26
C PHE A 510 -4.80 -6.25 -31.09
N ALA A 511 -6.05 -5.93 -31.43
CA ALA A 511 -7.11 -5.70 -30.43
C ALA A 511 -7.50 -6.94 -29.62
N GLU A 512 -7.17 -8.13 -30.08
CA GLU A 512 -7.46 -9.42 -29.41
C GLU A 512 -6.22 -10.01 -28.72
N GLU A 513 -5.06 -9.33 -28.82
CA GLU A 513 -3.80 -9.81 -28.25
C GLU A 513 -3.58 -9.32 -26.82
N ILE A 514 -2.63 -9.95 -26.12
CA ILE A 514 -2.45 -9.77 -24.67
C ILE A 514 -1.98 -8.37 -24.26
N TYR A 515 -1.40 -7.58 -25.18
CA TYR A 515 -0.85 -6.25 -24.87
C TYR A 515 -1.80 -5.09 -25.18
N ILE A 516 -3.03 -5.37 -25.56
CA ILE A 516 -4.03 -4.33 -25.92
C ILE A 516 -4.36 -3.42 -24.73
N ASP A 517 -4.58 -3.97 -23.57
CA ASP A 517 -4.96 -3.21 -22.37
C ASP A 517 -3.79 -2.37 -21.85
N GLU A 518 -2.53 -2.86 -21.95
CA GLU A 518 -1.34 -2.08 -21.69
C GLU A 518 -1.21 -0.89 -22.64
N ALA A 519 -1.36 -1.12 -23.95
CA ALA A 519 -1.26 -0.07 -24.96
C ALA A 519 -2.35 1.00 -24.78
N LEU A 520 -3.59 0.59 -24.47
CA LEU A 520 -4.69 1.50 -24.15
C LEU A 520 -4.37 2.34 -22.91
N PHE A 521 -3.89 1.70 -21.84
CA PHE A 521 -3.61 2.37 -20.57
C PHE A 521 -2.46 3.37 -20.69
N PHE A 522 -1.32 2.96 -21.25
CA PHE A 522 -0.15 3.84 -21.37
C PHE A 522 -0.42 5.00 -22.37
N ALA A 523 -1.11 4.75 -23.46
CA ALA A 523 -1.51 5.83 -24.36
C ALA A 523 -2.44 6.84 -23.64
N ALA A 524 -3.41 6.34 -22.85
CA ALA A 524 -4.32 7.20 -22.08
C ALA A 524 -3.56 8.03 -21.04
N GLU A 525 -2.60 7.43 -20.33
CA GLU A 525 -1.77 8.13 -19.35
C GLU A 525 -0.92 9.23 -19.99
N ILE A 526 -0.31 8.97 -21.15
CA ILE A 526 0.45 9.97 -21.91
C ILE A 526 -0.46 11.11 -22.37
N TYR A 527 -1.63 10.82 -22.92
CA TYR A 527 -2.57 11.86 -23.33
C TYR A 527 -3.01 12.71 -22.14
N ARG A 528 -3.29 12.08 -20.98
CA ARG A 528 -3.72 12.80 -19.79
C ARG A 528 -2.63 13.65 -19.16
N LYS A 529 -1.42 13.10 -18.98
CA LYS A 529 -0.35 13.73 -18.18
C LYS A 529 0.57 14.64 -18.99
N ASN A 530 0.88 14.25 -20.22
CA ASN A 530 1.96 14.85 -21.00
C ASN A 530 1.45 15.64 -22.21
N LEU A 531 0.48 15.13 -22.94
CA LEU A 531 -0.10 15.78 -24.11
C LEU A 531 -1.33 16.63 -23.76
N LEU A 532 -1.86 16.49 -22.53
CA LEU A 532 -3.02 17.23 -22.00
C LEU A 532 -4.29 17.13 -22.87
N ASP A 533 -4.46 16.02 -23.61
CA ASP A 533 -5.64 15.70 -24.40
C ASP A 533 -6.58 14.81 -23.60
N ASN A 534 -7.35 15.43 -22.73
CA ASN A 534 -8.25 14.72 -21.82
C ASN A 534 -9.36 13.94 -22.53
N GLU A 535 -9.80 14.37 -23.71
CA GLU A 535 -10.86 13.65 -24.46
C GLU A 535 -10.33 12.33 -25.04
N LYS A 536 -9.11 12.33 -25.61
CA LYS A 536 -8.49 11.08 -26.05
C LYS A 536 -8.18 10.16 -24.87
N ALA A 537 -7.64 10.70 -23.80
CA ALA A 537 -7.39 9.91 -22.58
C ALA A 537 -8.66 9.23 -22.08
N LYS A 538 -9.76 9.98 -21.99
CA LYS A 538 -11.06 9.48 -21.56
C LYS A 538 -11.58 8.36 -22.46
N SER A 539 -11.49 8.54 -23.78
CA SER A 539 -11.91 7.53 -24.76
C SER A 539 -11.13 6.22 -24.63
N LEU A 540 -9.82 6.30 -24.37
CA LEU A 540 -8.97 5.10 -24.19
C LEU A 540 -9.27 4.38 -22.87
N TYR A 541 -9.46 5.12 -21.75
CA TYR A 541 -9.91 4.51 -20.50
C TYR A 541 -11.29 3.85 -20.64
N GLU A 542 -12.21 4.48 -21.40
CA GLU A 542 -13.52 3.93 -21.66
C GLU A 542 -13.44 2.57 -22.36
N LYS A 543 -12.54 2.40 -23.35
CA LYS A 543 -12.30 1.12 -24.00
C LYS A 543 -11.85 0.03 -23.00
N ILE A 544 -10.97 0.36 -22.05
CA ILE A 544 -10.58 -0.59 -20.99
C ILE A 544 -11.79 -0.99 -20.15
N LEU A 545 -12.61 -0.01 -19.73
CA LEU A 545 -13.76 -0.25 -18.86
C LEU A 545 -14.83 -1.14 -19.48
N PHE A 546 -15.05 -1.03 -20.78
CA PHE A 546 -16.12 -1.78 -21.45
C PHE A 546 -15.64 -3.07 -22.09
N ASN A 547 -14.39 -3.15 -22.57
CA ASN A 547 -13.91 -4.27 -23.36
C ASN A 547 -12.88 -5.15 -22.63
N HIS A 548 -12.21 -4.62 -21.56
CA HIS A 548 -11.11 -5.31 -20.86
C HIS A 548 -11.31 -5.23 -19.35
N GLN A 549 -12.43 -5.76 -18.84
CA GLN A 549 -12.80 -5.67 -17.42
C GLN A 549 -11.92 -6.52 -16.50
N ASP A 550 -11.23 -7.49 -17.03
CA ASP A 550 -10.25 -8.37 -16.38
C ASP A 550 -8.82 -7.79 -16.35
N SER A 551 -8.61 -6.64 -17.02
CA SER A 551 -7.32 -5.96 -17.05
C SER A 551 -6.86 -5.55 -15.64
N ILE A 552 -5.55 -5.70 -15.37
CA ILE A 552 -4.91 -5.20 -14.14
C ILE A 552 -5.02 -3.67 -14.02
N TYR A 553 -5.18 -2.97 -15.14
CA TYR A 553 -5.35 -1.50 -15.19
C TYR A 553 -6.79 -1.04 -14.98
N PHE A 554 -7.77 -1.96 -14.88
CA PHE A 554 -9.20 -1.62 -14.81
C PHE A 554 -9.54 -0.63 -13.69
N VAL A 555 -9.03 -0.87 -12.47
CA VAL A 555 -9.35 -0.01 -11.31
C VAL A 555 -8.78 1.40 -11.49
N GLU A 556 -7.53 1.49 -11.97
CA GLU A 556 -6.89 2.80 -12.19
C GLU A 556 -7.52 3.55 -13.36
N ALA A 557 -7.79 2.86 -14.46
CA ALA A 557 -8.50 3.41 -15.62
C ALA A 557 -9.88 3.97 -15.21
N ARG A 558 -10.63 3.22 -14.38
CA ARG A 558 -11.94 3.66 -13.87
C ARG A 558 -11.82 4.93 -13.03
N ASN A 559 -10.84 5.00 -12.14
CA ASN A 559 -10.63 6.15 -11.29
C ASN A 559 -10.26 7.39 -12.12
N ASN A 560 -9.36 7.23 -13.11
CA ASN A 560 -8.93 8.31 -13.99
C ASN A 560 -10.06 8.76 -14.94
N PHE A 561 -10.85 7.82 -15.47
CA PHE A 561 -12.04 8.11 -16.27
C PHE A 561 -13.06 8.95 -15.51
N ARG A 562 -13.37 8.56 -14.24
CA ARG A 562 -14.30 9.31 -13.39
C ARG A 562 -13.79 10.72 -13.10
N LYS A 563 -12.50 10.88 -12.80
CA LYS A 563 -11.89 12.21 -12.61
C LYS A 563 -12.03 13.09 -13.85
N LEU A 564 -11.77 12.53 -15.04
CA LEU A 564 -11.90 13.26 -16.30
C LEU A 564 -13.36 13.55 -16.68
N ARG A 565 -14.30 12.75 -16.22
CA ARG A 565 -15.74 12.99 -16.38
C ARG A 565 -16.28 14.07 -15.43
N GLY A 566 -15.55 14.40 -14.37
CA GLY A 566 -15.96 15.39 -13.37
C GLY A 566 -16.82 14.81 -12.24
N ASP A 567 -16.75 13.51 -11.99
CA ASP A 567 -17.48 12.87 -10.89
C ASP A 567 -16.93 13.37 -9.55
N THR A 568 -17.80 13.94 -8.72
CA THR A 568 -17.43 14.50 -7.40
C THR A 568 -17.35 13.46 -6.28
N ASN A 569 -17.87 12.24 -6.50
CA ASN A 569 -17.85 11.13 -5.54
C ASN A 569 -16.94 10.00 -6.09
N LEU A 570 -15.66 10.04 -5.72
CA LEU A 570 -14.68 9.01 -6.06
C LEU A 570 -14.55 7.99 -4.93
#